data_ea0f5292108d0606ce483d5ee65c0863
#
_entry.id   ea0f5292108d0606ce483d5ee65c0863
#
_cell.length_a   1.000
_cell.length_b   1.000
_cell.length_c   1.000
_cell.angle_alpha   90.00
_cell.angle_beta   90.00
_cell.angle_gamma   90.00
#
_symmetry.space_group_name_H-M   'P 1'
#
loop_
_entity.id
_entity.type
_entity.pdbx_description
1 polymer ?
#
loop_
_entity_poly.entity_id
_entity_poly.type
_entity_poly.pdbx_seq_one_letter_code
_entity_poly.pdbx_strand_id
1 'polypeptide(L)'
;MRDGTRAVAELRFGGPEAACIKVVENTPEIHNVVVCTLCSCYPWGLLGLPPSWYKSAAYRSRMVVEPRALLREMGLDVPARVQIRVWDSSAEARFLVLPLRPEGTDNLSEADLAGLVTRDAMIGVAGVAWP
;
A
#
# COMPACT_ATOMS: atom_id res chain seq x y z
N MET A 1 6.79 -8.12 -8.74
CA MET A 1 5.55 -7.33 -8.93
C MET A 1 4.48 -8.21 -9.55
N ARG A 2 3.29 -8.21 -8.98
CA ARG A 2 2.17 -9.01 -9.48
C ARG A 2 1.15 -8.11 -10.19
N ASP A 3 0.48 -8.67 -11.20
CA ASP A 3 -0.58 -7.96 -11.92
C ASP A 3 -1.87 -7.98 -11.09
N GLY A 4 -2.11 -6.88 -10.37
CA GLY A 4 -3.32 -6.72 -9.56
C GLY A 4 -4.59 -6.49 -10.37
N THR A 5 -4.49 -6.04 -11.61
CA THR A 5 -5.64 -5.81 -12.48
C THR A 5 -6.40 -7.11 -12.73
N ARG A 6 -5.68 -8.20 -12.97
CA ARG A 6 -6.29 -9.51 -13.19
C ARG A 6 -7.00 -10.02 -11.94
N ALA A 7 -6.36 -9.89 -10.77
CA ALA A 7 -6.97 -10.31 -9.51
C ALA A 7 -8.24 -9.51 -9.20
N VAL A 8 -8.23 -8.20 -9.44
CA VAL A 8 -9.39 -7.33 -9.27
C VAL A 8 -10.52 -7.73 -10.22
N ALA A 9 -10.21 -8.07 -11.47
CA ALA A 9 -11.20 -8.53 -12.44
C ALA A 9 -11.86 -9.85 -12.01
N GLU A 10 -11.10 -10.78 -11.42
CA GLU A 10 -11.63 -12.04 -10.89
C GLU A 10 -12.63 -11.80 -9.75
N LEU A 11 -12.44 -10.75 -8.96
CA LEU A 11 -13.34 -10.35 -7.88
C LEU A 11 -14.52 -9.48 -8.37
N ARG A 12 -14.63 -9.26 -9.67
CA ARG A 12 -15.67 -8.44 -10.31
C ARG A 12 -15.67 -6.96 -9.90
N PHE A 13 -14.55 -6.47 -9.42
CA PHE A 13 -14.34 -5.03 -9.29
C PHE A 13 -13.94 -4.49 -10.66
N GLY A 14 -14.55 -3.38 -11.07
CA GLY A 14 -14.30 -2.80 -12.38
C GLY A 14 -14.27 -1.28 -12.35
N GLY A 15 -14.04 -0.71 -13.52
CA GLY A 15 -13.96 0.72 -13.72
C GLY A 15 -12.58 1.18 -14.15
N PRO A 16 -12.44 2.45 -14.59
CA PRO A 16 -11.15 2.99 -15.04
C PRO A 16 -10.07 2.93 -13.96
N GLU A 17 -10.44 3.08 -12.70
CA GLU A 17 -9.54 3.10 -11.56
C GLU A 17 -8.98 1.72 -11.22
N ALA A 18 -9.64 0.66 -11.65
CA ALA A 18 -9.18 -0.71 -11.46
C ALA A 18 -8.21 -1.16 -12.56
N ALA A 19 -8.12 -0.41 -13.66
CA ALA A 19 -7.22 -0.72 -14.74
C ALA A 19 -5.76 -0.49 -14.33
N CYS A 20 -4.86 -1.39 -14.77
CA CYS A 20 -3.42 -1.25 -14.56
C CYS A 20 -2.98 -1.22 -13.08
N ILE A 21 -3.62 -2.01 -12.23
CA ILE A 21 -3.21 -2.18 -10.84
C ILE A 21 -2.00 -3.11 -10.77
N LYS A 22 -0.95 -2.65 -10.11
CA LYS A 22 0.28 -3.42 -9.84
C LYS A 22 0.41 -3.66 -8.35
N VAL A 23 0.55 -4.92 -7.95
CA VAL A 23 0.72 -5.29 -6.54
C VAL A 23 2.19 -5.49 -6.24
N VAL A 24 2.68 -4.77 -5.21
CA VAL A 24 4.03 -4.90 -4.69
C VAL A 24 3.99 -5.53 -3.31
N GLU A 25 4.80 -6.56 -3.10
CA GLU A 25 4.74 -7.41 -1.91
C GLU A 25 5.81 -7.00 -0.89
N ASN A 26 5.40 -6.77 0.35
CA ASN A 26 6.32 -6.60 1.46
C ASN A 26 6.96 -7.93 1.84
N THR A 27 8.23 -7.88 2.20
CA THR A 27 8.99 -9.02 2.73
C THR A 27 9.67 -8.61 4.04
N PRO A 28 10.28 -9.55 4.80
CA PRO A 28 11.05 -9.17 5.99
C PRO A 28 12.19 -8.18 5.72
N GLU A 29 12.68 -8.10 4.48
CA GLU A 29 13.79 -7.23 4.07
C GLU A 29 13.33 -5.98 3.32
N ILE A 30 12.08 -5.94 2.83
CA ILE A 30 11.58 -4.88 1.95
C ILE A 30 10.22 -4.38 2.44
N HIS A 31 10.13 -3.08 2.62
CA HIS A 31 8.87 -2.38 2.87
C HIS A 31 8.52 -1.46 1.70
N ASN A 32 7.35 -1.66 1.13
CA ASN A 32 6.86 -0.85 0.00
C ASN A 32 5.91 0.23 0.50
N VAL A 33 5.95 1.38 -0.13
CA VAL A 33 5.00 2.47 0.11
C VAL A 33 4.63 3.13 -1.21
N VAL A 34 3.40 3.60 -1.31
CA VAL A 34 2.84 4.16 -2.53
C VAL A 34 2.59 5.65 -2.36
N VAL A 35 2.93 6.40 -3.39
CA VAL A 35 2.69 7.84 -3.50
C VAL A 35 2.27 8.17 -4.93
N CYS A 36 1.66 9.33 -5.14
CA CYS A 36 1.54 9.91 -6.46
C CYS A 36 2.09 11.33 -6.42
N THR A 37 3.25 11.56 -7.05
CA THR A 37 3.94 12.85 -7.01
C THR A 37 3.28 13.91 -7.92
N LEU A 38 2.60 13.47 -8.98
CA LEU A 38 2.01 14.37 -9.97
C LEU A 38 0.57 14.78 -9.66
N CYS A 39 -0.20 13.84 -9.07
CA CYS A 39 -1.62 14.05 -8.84
C CYS A 39 -2.10 13.25 -7.62
N SER A 40 -3.18 12.51 -7.76
CA SER A 40 -3.73 11.68 -6.69
C SER A 40 -4.13 10.29 -7.19
N CYS A 41 -3.34 9.72 -8.10
CA CYS A 41 -3.60 8.38 -8.65
C CYS A 41 -3.63 7.33 -7.55
N TYR A 42 -4.73 6.57 -7.51
CA TYR A 42 -5.09 5.73 -6.39
C TYR A 42 -6.02 4.61 -6.89
N PRO A 43 -5.93 3.38 -6.37
CA PRO A 43 -6.81 2.29 -6.81
C PRO A 43 -8.20 2.40 -6.18
N TRP A 44 -9.00 3.33 -6.64
CA TRP A 44 -10.33 3.66 -6.11
C TRP A 44 -11.29 2.48 -6.07
N GLY A 45 -11.27 1.64 -7.11
CA GLY A 45 -12.18 0.51 -7.20
C GLY A 45 -11.95 -0.55 -6.12
N LEU A 46 -10.77 -0.53 -5.50
CA LEU A 46 -10.38 -1.50 -4.48
C LEU A 46 -10.36 -0.89 -3.07
N LEU A 47 -9.81 0.33 -2.93
CA LEU A 47 -9.57 0.96 -1.63
C LEU A 47 -10.58 2.05 -1.26
N GLY A 48 -11.52 2.37 -2.15
CA GLY A 48 -12.45 3.47 -1.95
C GLY A 48 -11.78 4.84 -2.12
N LEU A 49 -12.29 5.85 -1.44
CA LEU A 49 -11.74 7.20 -1.51
C LEU A 49 -10.35 7.28 -0.85
N PRO A 50 -9.40 8.00 -1.46
CA PRO A 50 -8.11 8.20 -0.83
C PRO A 50 -8.23 9.06 0.42
N PRO A 51 -7.37 8.84 1.43
CA PRO A 51 -7.32 9.74 2.58
C PRO A 51 -6.87 11.14 2.15
N SER A 52 -7.31 12.16 2.88
CA SER A 52 -6.98 13.55 2.55
C SER A 52 -5.47 13.82 2.53
N TRP A 53 -4.71 13.22 3.44
CA TRP A 53 -3.26 13.41 3.51
C TRP A 53 -2.52 12.83 2.28
N TYR A 54 -3.10 11.82 1.60
CA TYR A 54 -2.50 11.22 0.40
C TYR A 54 -2.30 12.24 -0.72
N LYS A 55 -3.20 13.20 -0.81
CA LYS A 55 -3.16 14.29 -1.81
C LYS A 55 -2.31 15.47 -1.38
N SER A 56 -1.89 15.54 -0.11
CA SER A 56 -1.16 16.69 0.42
C SER A 56 0.21 16.84 -0.25
N ALA A 57 0.63 18.08 -0.46
CA ALA A 57 1.96 18.37 -1.01
C ALA A 57 3.07 17.84 -0.10
N ALA A 58 2.88 17.90 1.22
CA ALA A 58 3.83 17.39 2.19
C ALA A 58 4.05 15.89 2.04
N TYR A 59 2.99 15.08 1.99
CA TYR A 59 3.10 13.64 1.79
C TYR A 59 3.78 13.31 0.47
N ARG A 60 3.34 13.94 -0.61
CA ARG A 60 3.82 13.68 -1.96
C ARG A 60 5.30 13.98 -2.14
N SER A 61 5.78 15.06 -1.56
CA SER A 61 7.20 15.43 -1.65
C SER A 61 8.08 14.71 -0.65
N ARG A 62 7.67 14.61 0.60
CA ARG A 62 8.47 14.02 1.67
C ARG A 62 8.62 12.51 1.53
N MET A 63 7.61 11.82 1.03
CA MET A 63 7.69 10.37 0.85
C MET A 63 8.79 9.96 -0.13
N VAL A 64 9.07 10.78 -1.13
CA VAL A 64 10.15 10.53 -2.09
C VAL A 64 11.52 10.87 -1.51
N VAL A 65 11.62 11.93 -0.70
CA VAL A 65 12.90 12.44 -0.18
C VAL A 65 13.32 11.75 1.11
N GLU A 66 12.37 11.57 2.05
CA GLU A 66 12.65 11.08 3.41
C GLU A 66 11.58 10.07 3.88
N PRO A 67 11.40 8.94 3.14
CA PRO A 67 10.30 8.02 3.42
C PRO A 67 10.35 7.45 4.84
N ARG A 68 11.51 7.08 5.34
CA ARG A 68 11.65 6.47 6.67
C ARG A 68 11.25 7.42 7.79
N ALA A 69 11.65 8.68 7.69
CA ALA A 69 11.29 9.70 8.66
C ALA A 69 9.80 10.00 8.65
N LEU A 70 9.23 10.13 7.46
CA LEU A 70 7.79 10.38 7.32
C LEU A 70 6.95 9.21 7.83
N LEU A 71 7.31 7.97 7.51
CA LEU A 71 6.63 6.79 8.02
C LEU A 71 6.65 6.75 9.55
N ARG A 72 7.78 7.09 10.17
CA ARG A 72 7.88 7.16 11.62
C ARG A 72 6.93 8.21 12.22
N GLU A 73 6.84 9.38 11.61
CA GLU A 73 5.88 10.41 12.02
C GLU A 73 4.43 9.94 11.89
N MET A 74 4.14 9.10 10.90
CA MET A 74 2.83 8.50 10.69
C MET A 74 2.55 7.30 11.59
N GLY A 75 3.49 6.90 12.43
CA GLY A 75 3.33 5.82 13.40
C GLY A 75 3.95 4.48 13.00
N LEU A 76 4.68 4.42 11.88
CA LEU A 76 5.32 3.19 11.42
C LEU A 76 6.85 3.33 11.48
N ASP A 77 7.45 2.65 12.45
CA ASP A 77 8.90 2.62 12.58
C ASP A 77 9.48 1.42 11.81
N VAL A 78 9.99 1.69 10.61
CA VAL A 78 10.61 0.66 9.78
C VAL A 78 12.07 0.50 10.18
N PRO A 79 12.52 -0.71 10.59
CA PRO A 79 13.90 -0.91 11.02
C PRO A 79 14.92 -0.50 9.96
N ALA A 80 16.09 -0.03 10.41
CA ALA A 80 17.15 0.43 9.51
C ALA A 80 17.62 -0.64 8.51
N ARG A 81 17.55 -1.93 8.91
CA ARG A 81 17.92 -3.06 8.05
C ARG A 81 16.93 -3.32 6.91
N VAL A 82 15.71 -2.79 7.02
CA VAL A 82 14.66 -3.00 6.01
C VAL A 82 14.78 -1.92 4.95
N GLN A 83 14.84 -2.33 3.70
CA GLN A 83 14.85 -1.41 2.56
C GLN A 83 13.45 -0.86 2.33
N ILE A 84 13.33 0.45 2.18
CA ILE A 84 12.06 1.09 1.79
C ILE A 84 12.08 1.34 0.29
N ARG A 85 11.04 0.87 -0.41
CA ARG A 85 10.81 1.14 -1.82
C ARG A 85 9.59 2.00 -1.99
N VAL A 86 9.77 3.15 -2.61
CA VAL A 86 8.69 4.11 -2.89
C VAL A 86 8.24 3.93 -4.33
N TRP A 87 6.93 3.70 -4.52
CA TRP A 87 6.32 3.49 -5.83
C TRP A 87 5.45 4.70 -6.17
N ASP A 88 5.75 5.32 -7.29
CA ASP A 88 5.05 6.52 -7.75
C ASP A 88 3.94 6.10 -8.73
N SER A 89 2.69 6.15 -8.26
CA SER A 89 1.53 5.82 -9.07
C SER A 89 1.30 6.85 -10.16
N SER A 90 0.78 6.38 -11.28
CA SER A 90 0.40 7.21 -12.43
C SER A 90 -0.95 6.77 -12.97
N ALA A 91 -1.44 7.44 -14.00
CA ALA A 91 -2.66 7.03 -14.69
C ALA A 91 -2.52 5.65 -15.34
N GLU A 92 -1.31 5.28 -15.78
CA GLU A 92 -1.03 3.99 -16.43
C GLU A 92 -0.75 2.86 -15.45
N ALA A 93 -0.23 3.18 -14.26
CA ALA A 93 0.11 2.16 -13.26
C ALA A 93 -0.20 2.67 -11.85
N ARG A 94 -1.16 2.02 -11.20
CA ARG A 94 -1.55 2.31 -9.81
C ARG A 94 -1.10 1.17 -8.93
N PHE A 95 -0.28 1.51 -7.94
CA PHE A 95 0.35 0.52 -7.07
C PHE A 95 -0.49 0.24 -5.83
N LEU A 96 -0.42 -1.00 -5.37
CA LEU A 96 -1.04 -1.49 -4.15
C LEU A 96 -0.02 -2.33 -3.39
N VAL A 97 0.10 -2.11 -2.10
CA VAL A 97 1.00 -2.90 -1.26
C VAL A 97 0.26 -4.15 -0.75
N LEU A 98 0.88 -5.31 -0.95
CA LEU A 98 0.51 -6.52 -0.23
C LEU A 98 1.31 -6.54 1.08
N PRO A 99 0.66 -6.28 2.24
CA PRO A 99 1.38 -6.15 3.49
C PRO A 99 1.96 -7.48 3.96
N LEU A 100 2.98 -7.39 4.81
CA LEU A 100 3.58 -8.57 5.41
C LEU A 100 2.59 -9.22 6.39
N ARG A 101 2.47 -10.53 6.30
CA ARG A 101 1.63 -11.30 7.22
C ARG A 101 2.20 -11.21 8.64
N PRO A 102 1.39 -10.86 9.65
CA PRO A 102 1.88 -10.81 11.02
C PRO A 102 2.29 -12.20 11.54
N GLU A 103 3.29 -12.23 12.38
CA GLU A 103 3.68 -13.45 13.08
C GLU A 103 2.53 -13.97 13.97
N GLY A 104 2.42 -15.27 14.12
CA GLY A 104 1.41 -15.89 14.97
C GLY A 104 0.03 -16.01 14.33
N THR A 105 -0.10 -15.71 13.04
CA THR A 105 -1.38 -15.78 12.33
C THR A 105 -1.56 -17.02 11.46
N ASP A 106 -0.68 -18.02 11.60
CA ASP A 106 -0.68 -19.20 10.72
C ASP A 106 -1.98 -20.00 10.75
N ASN A 107 -2.69 -19.94 11.87
CA ASN A 107 -3.96 -20.67 12.08
C ASN A 107 -5.19 -19.84 11.67
N LEU A 108 -5.01 -18.61 11.23
CA LEU A 108 -6.13 -17.76 10.84
C LEU A 108 -6.64 -18.13 9.44
N SER A 109 -7.96 -18.09 9.27
CA SER A 109 -8.60 -18.22 7.96
C SER A 109 -8.28 -17.02 7.07
N GLU A 110 -8.52 -17.18 5.79
CA GLU A 110 -8.39 -16.07 4.83
C GLU A 110 -9.33 -14.90 5.19
N ALA A 111 -10.55 -15.20 5.65
CA ALA A 111 -11.51 -14.19 6.09
C ALA A 111 -11.01 -13.42 7.32
N ASP A 112 -10.40 -14.13 8.29
CA ASP A 112 -9.83 -13.49 9.49
C ASP A 112 -8.65 -12.59 9.12
N LEU A 113 -7.77 -13.07 8.23
CA LEU A 113 -6.64 -12.28 7.74
C LEU A 113 -7.11 -11.03 6.98
N ALA A 114 -8.14 -11.16 6.15
CA ALA A 114 -8.71 -10.03 5.42
C ALA A 114 -9.24 -8.94 6.38
N GLY A 115 -9.79 -9.34 7.52
CA GLY A 115 -10.27 -8.41 8.54
C GLY A 115 -9.16 -7.62 9.23
N LEU A 116 -7.91 -8.06 9.15
CA LEU A 116 -6.77 -7.36 9.75
C LEU A 116 -6.16 -6.30 8.82
N VAL A 117 -6.38 -6.43 7.52
CA VAL A 117 -5.76 -5.54 6.52
C VAL A 117 -6.53 -4.24 6.43
N THR A 118 -5.81 -3.11 6.58
CA THR A 118 -6.38 -1.78 6.48
C THR A 118 -5.98 -1.11 5.17
N ARG A 119 -6.73 -0.06 4.78
CA ARG A 119 -6.37 0.79 3.65
C ARG A 119 -4.94 1.32 3.80
N ASP A 120 -4.58 1.80 4.98
CA ASP A 120 -3.26 2.38 5.23
C ASP A 120 -2.14 1.35 5.11
N ALA A 121 -2.39 0.09 5.47
CA ALA A 121 -1.44 -1.00 5.24
C ALA A 121 -1.25 -1.26 3.74
N MET A 122 -2.31 -1.14 2.94
CA MET A 122 -2.25 -1.32 1.47
C MET A 122 -1.67 -0.12 0.73
N ILE A 123 -1.55 1.05 1.37
CA ILE A 123 -0.76 2.18 0.89
C ILE A 123 0.71 2.03 1.31
N GLY A 124 0.95 1.33 2.41
CA GLY A 124 2.28 1.08 2.96
C GLY A 124 2.68 2.04 4.08
N VAL A 125 1.74 2.81 4.63
CA VAL A 125 2.02 3.76 5.73
C VAL A 125 1.72 3.17 7.11
N ALA A 126 1.19 1.95 7.17
CA ALA A 126 0.93 1.22 8.41
C ALA A 126 1.30 -0.25 8.25
N GLY A 127 1.57 -0.92 9.36
CA GLY A 127 1.67 -2.37 9.42
C GLY A 127 0.31 -3.01 9.64
N VAL A 128 0.26 -4.34 9.55
CA VAL A 128 -0.92 -5.12 9.94
C VAL A 128 -0.78 -5.47 11.42
N ALA A 129 -1.69 -4.97 12.25
CA ALA A 129 -1.67 -5.21 13.69
C ALA A 129 -2.32 -6.56 14.02
N TRP A 130 -1.66 -7.34 14.90
CA TRP A 130 -2.18 -8.57 15.45
C TRP A 130 -1.77 -8.65 16.92
N PRO A 131 -2.72 -8.79 17.84
CA PRO A 131 -2.43 -8.87 19.28
C PRO A 131 -1.62 -10.11 19.66
#